data_f1c100268c85c6c6ad7d42914fe2c25c
#
_entry.id   f1c100268c85c6c6ad7d42914fe2c25c
#
_cell.length_a   1.000
_cell.length_b   1.000
_cell.length_c   1.000
_cell.angle_alpha   90.00
_cell.angle_beta   90.00
_cell.angle_gamma   90.00
#
_symmetry.space_group_name_H-M   'P 1'
#
loop_
_entity.id
_entity.type
_entity.pdbx_description
1 polymer ?
#
loop_
_entity_poly.entity_id
_entity_poly.type
_entity_poly.pdbx_seq_one_letter_code
_entity_poly.pdbx_strand_id
1 'polypeptide(L)'
;EYNENNIPLKVKKHLTINLGGVKEGDFTFVMGFPGRNWRYMISDEVEERMQTTNFMRKTVRTVRLNNLLEEMLKSDKVRIQYASKYASSANYWKNAIGMNEGLIHLNVLDTKKQQQEKLLAYGRKTGTDTYQKAFDAIREIVSKRHDAVYHQQAIYEVCKLGTEFYKIPSTDQVLEALKQGYKVPHATKEINPLDHALSRLGKQADKFFNKDYSPEVDRKVSKALLKTYAELIPAEQR
;
A
#
# COMPACT_ATOMS: atom_id res chain seq x y z
N GLU A 1 20.82 0.77 22.69
CA GLU A 1 21.68 1.22 21.58
C GLU A 1 22.64 0.11 21.18
N TYR A 2 22.76 -0.10 19.87
CA TYR A 2 23.77 -0.98 19.30
C TYR A 2 25.13 -0.29 19.37
N ASN A 3 25.97 -0.76 20.24
CA ASN A 3 27.37 -0.34 20.31
C ASN A 3 28.28 -1.57 20.59
N GLU A 4 29.58 -1.38 20.58
CA GLU A 4 30.55 -2.47 20.79
C GLU A 4 30.37 -3.21 22.13
N ASN A 5 29.81 -2.56 23.13
CA ASN A 5 29.58 -3.15 24.45
C ASN A 5 28.22 -3.81 24.62
N ASN A 6 27.29 -3.57 23.72
CA ASN A 6 25.95 -4.18 23.69
C ASN A 6 25.22 -4.20 25.04
N ILE A 7 25.27 -3.09 25.77
CA ILE A 7 24.74 -2.97 27.13
C ILE A 7 23.19 -2.99 27.07
N PRO A 8 22.51 -3.90 27.79
CA PRO A 8 21.07 -3.94 27.85
C PRO A 8 20.48 -2.63 28.39
N LEU A 9 19.44 -2.12 27.72
CA LEU A 9 18.71 -0.94 28.17
C LEU A 9 18.04 -1.22 29.52
N LYS A 10 18.39 -0.49 30.56
CA LYS A 10 17.73 -0.51 31.87
C LYS A 10 16.58 0.50 31.84
N VAL A 11 15.35 0.04 31.67
CA VAL A 11 14.16 0.89 31.72
C VAL A 11 13.73 1.17 33.15
N LYS A 12 13.24 2.38 33.44
CA LYS A 12 12.70 2.74 34.76
C LYS A 12 11.39 2.05 35.07
N LYS A 13 10.56 1.82 34.05
CA LYS A 13 9.28 1.11 34.13
C LYS A 13 9.04 0.31 32.85
N HIS A 14 8.35 -0.78 32.95
CA HIS A 14 7.88 -1.60 31.83
C HIS A 14 6.41 -2.00 32.09
N LEU A 15 5.71 -2.33 31.03
CA LEU A 15 4.36 -2.87 31.14
C LEU A 15 4.40 -4.32 31.59
N THR A 16 3.50 -4.68 32.48
CA THR A 16 3.37 -6.07 32.93
C THR A 16 2.68 -6.87 31.83
N ILE A 17 3.27 -8.00 31.47
CA ILE A 17 2.67 -8.94 30.51
C ILE A 17 1.79 -9.91 31.33
N ASN A 18 0.49 -9.91 31.02
CA ASN A 18 -0.44 -10.88 31.61
C ASN A 18 -0.52 -12.13 30.72
N LEU A 19 0.09 -13.22 31.17
CA LEU A 19 0.06 -14.49 30.46
C LEU A 19 -1.28 -15.24 30.57
N GLY A 20 -2.16 -14.81 31.47
CA GLY A 20 -3.53 -15.34 31.56
C GLY A 20 -4.44 -14.94 30.39
N GLY A 21 -4.00 -13.98 29.58
CA GLY A 21 -4.78 -13.47 28.46
C GLY A 21 -6.02 -12.69 28.89
N VAL A 22 -6.99 -12.62 27.99
CA VAL A 22 -8.30 -11.99 28.20
C VAL A 22 -9.41 -12.97 27.82
N LYS A 23 -10.58 -12.81 28.40
CA LYS A 23 -11.80 -13.60 28.12
C LYS A 23 -12.82 -12.74 27.39
N GLU A 24 -13.79 -13.38 26.76
CA GLU A 24 -14.93 -12.69 26.18
C GLU A 24 -15.68 -11.92 27.28
N GLY A 25 -15.97 -10.64 27.03
CA GLY A 25 -16.59 -9.73 27.99
C GLY A 25 -15.62 -8.93 28.88
N ASP A 26 -14.34 -9.22 28.85
CA ASP A 26 -13.34 -8.43 29.57
C ASP A 26 -13.19 -7.03 28.93
N PHE A 27 -12.99 -6.02 29.79
CA PHE A 27 -12.66 -4.69 29.29
C PHE A 27 -11.26 -4.65 28.72
N THR A 28 -11.15 -4.27 27.45
CA THR A 28 -9.87 -4.08 26.76
C THR A 28 -9.85 -2.75 26.04
N PHE A 29 -8.67 -2.16 25.88
CA PHE A 29 -8.50 -0.96 25.09
C PHE A 29 -7.15 -0.93 24.39
N VAL A 30 -7.07 -0.15 23.31
CA VAL A 30 -5.84 0.10 22.56
C VAL A 30 -5.47 1.57 22.69
N MET A 31 -4.25 1.85 23.17
CA MET A 31 -3.71 3.20 23.19
C MET A 31 -3.02 3.49 21.86
N GLY A 32 -3.54 4.46 21.13
CA GLY A 32 -2.99 4.89 19.86
C GLY A 32 -4.05 5.46 18.92
N PHE A 33 -3.57 6.12 17.86
CA PHE A 33 -4.43 6.66 16.83
C PHE A 33 -4.46 5.70 15.64
N PRO A 34 -5.63 5.51 14.97
CA PRO A 34 -5.66 4.81 13.70
C PRO A 34 -4.84 5.60 12.67
N GLY A 35 -4.05 4.90 11.86
CA GLY A 35 -3.24 5.54 10.83
C GLY A 35 -4.09 6.25 9.78
N ARG A 36 -5.22 5.65 9.41
CA ARG A 36 -6.18 6.20 8.43
C ARG A 36 -7.55 5.55 8.60
N ASN A 37 -8.62 6.33 8.46
CA ASN A 37 -9.97 5.81 8.34
C ASN A 37 -10.70 6.45 7.15
N TRP A 38 -11.78 5.77 6.71
CA TRP A 38 -12.56 6.15 5.53
C TRP A 38 -14.06 6.25 5.88
N ARG A 39 -14.34 6.78 7.07
CA ARG A 39 -15.70 6.84 7.65
C ARG A 39 -16.72 7.50 6.75
N TYR A 40 -16.31 8.53 6.00
CA TYR A 40 -17.22 9.39 5.23
C TYR A 40 -17.41 8.96 3.78
N MET A 41 -16.84 7.85 3.34
CA MET A 41 -17.11 7.29 2.02
C MET A 41 -18.61 6.97 1.88
N ILE A 42 -19.17 7.29 0.73
CA ILE A 42 -20.53 6.85 0.34
C ILE A 42 -20.49 5.40 -0.17
N SER A 43 -21.67 4.80 -0.38
CA SER A 43 -21.75 3.39 -0.82
C SER A 43 -20.95 3.12 -2.09
N ASP A 44 -21.05 3.99 -3.08
CA ASP A 44 -20.37 3.87 -4.37
C ASP A 44 -18.84 3.87 -4.23
N GLU A 45 -18.28 4.71 -3.36
CA GLU A 45 -16.84 4.75 -3.08
C GLU A 45 -16.36 3.49 -2.33
N VAL A 46 -17.19 2.96 -1.41
CA VAL A 46 -16.88 1.71 -0.70
C VAL A 46 -16.85 0.56 -1.69
N GLU A 47 -17.83 0.47 -2.60
CA GLU A 47 -17.91 -0.54 -3.63
C GLU A 47 -16.71 -0.47 -4.60
N GLU A 48 -16.39 0.74 -5.10
CA GLU A 48 -15.19 0.97 -5.92
C GLU A 48 -13.93 0.43 -5.22
N ARG A 49 -13.75 0.75 -3.95
CA ARG A 49 -12.59 0.29 -3.17
C ARG A 49 -12.54 -1.24 -3.05
N MET A 50 -13.68 -1.89 -2.86
CA MET A 50 -13.75 -3.34 -2.80
C MET A 50 -13.36 -3.99 -4.12
N GLN A 51 -13.84 -3.44 -5.22
CA GLN A 51 -13.68 -3.98 -6.58
C GLN A 51 -12.32 -3.63 -7.21
N THR A 52 -11.70 -2.54 -6.81
CA THR A 52 -10.44 -2.07 -7.37
C THR A 52 -9.27 -2.33 -6.41
N THR A 53 -9.11 -1.48 -5.40
CA THR A 53 -7.93 -1.49 -4.53
C THR A 53 -7.76 -2.79 -3.74
N ASN A 54 -8.83 -3.25 -3.09
CA ASN A 54 -8.78 -4.47 -2.27
C ASN A 54 -8.67 -5.72 -3.14
N PHE A 55 -9.42 -5.76 -4.25
CA PHE A 55 -9.33 -6.85 -5.22
C PHE A 55 -7.90 -6.97 -5.78
N MET A 56 -7.32 -5.87 -6.23
CA MET A 56 -5.98 -5.85 -6.82
C MET A 56 -4.92 -6.27 -5.81
N ARG A 57 -4.99 -5.75 -4.59
CA ARG A 57 -4.09 -6.14 -3.50
C ARG A 57 -4.18 -7.63 -3.19
N LYS A 58 -5.38 -8.15 -3.03
CA LYS A 58 -5.59 -9.58 -2.79
C LYS A 58 -4.96 -10.40 -3.92
N THR A 59 -5.29 -10.09 -5.16
CA THR A 59 -4.89 -10.89 -6.33
C THR A 59 -3.38 -10.87 -6.53
N VAL A 60 -2.79 -9.67 -6.67
CA VAL A 60 -1.36 -9.50 -6.97
C VAL A 60 -0.49 -9.99 -5.81
N ARG A 61 -0.87 -9.67 -4.57
CA ARG A 61 -0.07 -10.09 -3.41
C ARG A 61 -0.19 -11.58 -3.10
N THR A 62 -1.28 -12.23 -3.46
CA THR A 62 -1.36 -13.71 -3.40
C THR A 62 -0.28 -14.33 -4.26
N VAL A 63 -0.16 -13.90 -5.51
CA VAL A 63 0.87 -14.39 -6.43
C VAL A 63 2.28 -14.09 -5.89
N ARG A 64 2.50 -12.86 -5.42
CA ARG A 64 3.78 -12.44 -4.85
C ARG A 64 4.18 -13.28 -3.65
N LEU A 65 3.28 -13.42 -2.68
CA LEU A 65 3.55 -14.13 -1.43
C LEU A 65 3.82 -15.61 -1.66
N ASN A 66 3.06 -16.26 -2.54
CA ASN A 66 3.29 -17.67 -2.88
C ASN A 66 4.68 -17.89 -3.50
N ASN A 67 5.07 -17.04 -4.46
CA ASN A 67 6.38 -17.16 -5.10
C ASN A 67 7.53 -16.83 -4.12
N LEU A 68 7.37 -15.82 -3.25
CA LEU A 68 8.36 -15.53 -2.21
C LEU A 68 8.49 -16.67 -1.21
N LEU A 69 7.37 -17.21 -0.72
CA LEU A 69 7.37 -18.30 0.26
C LEU A 69 8.06 -19.54 -0.29
N GLU A 70 7.80 -19.90 -1.54
CA GLU A 70 8.46 -21.03 -2.20
C GLU A 70 9.98 -20.89 -2.18
N GLU A 71 10.53 -19.71 -2.48
CA GLU A 71 11.98 -19.49 -2.46
C GLU A 71 12.54 -19.39 -1.02
N MET A 72 11.77 -18.80 -0.12
CA MET A 72 12.14 -18.72 1.31
C MET A 72 12.23 -20.12 1.97
N LEU A 73 11.41 -21.07 1.53
CA LEU A 73 11.46 -22.45 2.04
C LEU A 73 12.64 -23.27 1.50
N LYS A 74 13.22 -22.87 0.37
CA LYS A 74 14.39 -23.54 -0.23
C LYS A 74 15.71 -23.11 0.40
N SER A 75 15.78 -21.93 1.03
CA SER A 75 17.04 -21.34 1.49
C SER A 75 16.84 -20.44 2.71
N ASP A 76 17.55 -20.74 3.78
CA ASP A 76 17.59 -19.91 4.98
C ASP A 76 18.12 -18.50 4.69
N LYS A 77 19.09 -18.39 3.77
CA LYS A 77 19.60 -17.09 3.31
C LYS A 77 18.48 -16.26 2.70
N VAL A 78 17.73 -16.83 1.76
CA VAL A 78 16.59 -16.14 1.12
C VAL A 78 15.50 -15.83 2.14
N ARG A 79 15.23 -16.74 3.07
CA ARG A 79 14.26 -16.54 4.14
C ARG A 79 14.59 -15.31 4.98
N ILE A 80 15.85 -15.14 5.37
CA ILE A 80 16.30 -13.97 6.13
C ILE A 80 16.21 -12.69 5.29
N GLN A 81 16.67 -12.72 4.03
CA GLN A 81 16.63 -11.56 3.13
C GLN A 81 15.20 -11.05 2.87
N TYR A 82 14.24 -11.97 2.77
CA TYR A 82 12.88 -11.64 2.35
C TYR A 82 11.84 -11.62 3.48
N ALA A 83 12.19 -12.00 4.70
CA ALA A 83 11.24 -12.07 5.83
C ALA A 83 10.48 -10.75 6.06
N SER A 84 11.16 -9.63 6.11
CA SER A 84 10.54 -8.31 6.29
C SER A 84 9.67 -7.89 5.10
N LYS A 85 10.14 -8.14 3.87
CA LYS A 85 9.40 -7.85 2.63
C LYS A 85 8.15 -8.70 2.51
N TYR A 86 8.23 -9.98 2.89
CA TYR A 86 7.11 -10.90 2.96
C TYR A 86 6.08 -10.45 4.00
N ALA A 87 6.52 -10.19 5.23
CA ALA A 87 5.65 -9.76 6.33
C ALA A 87 4.91 -8.46 5.99
N SER A 88 5.60 -7.47 5.44
CA SER A 88 4.99 -6.22 4.97
C SER A 88 3.94 -6.45 3.89
N SER A 89 4.25 -7.27 2.88
CA SER A 89 3.28 -7.60 1.82
C SER A 89 2.07 -8.34 2.37
N ALA A 90 2.28 -9.32 3.26
CA ALA A 90 1.24 -10.12 3.89
C ALA A 90 0.30 -9.28 4.77
N ASN A 91 0.83 -8.28 5.47
CA ASN A 91 0.01 -7.36 6.27
C ASN A 91 -1.06 -6.66 5.42
N TYR A 92 -0.68 -6.06 4.29
CA TYR A 92 -1.64 -5.41 3.39
C TYR A 92 -2.55 -6.40 2.65
N TRP A 93 -2.06 -7.60 2.36
CA TRP A 93 -2.86 -8.67 1.78
C TRP A 93 -3.98 -9.12 2.73
N LYS A 94 -3.64 -9.40 3.98
CA LYS A 94 -4.62 -9.75 5.04
C LYS A 94 -5.62 -8.62 5.27
N ASN A 95 -5.14 -7.38 5.30
CA ASN A 95 -6.01 -6.20 5.45
C ASN A 95 -7.03 -6.10 4.30
N ALA A 96 -6.61 -6.32 3.04
CA ALA A 96 -7.52 -6.25 1.90
C ALA A 96 -8.59 -7.33 1.93
N ILE A 97 -8.23 -8.55 2.33
CA ILE A 97 -9.16 -9.67 2.49
C ILE A 97 -10.14 -9.39 3.64
N GLY A 98 -9.62 -9.15 4.83
CA GLY A 98 -10.45 -8.95 6.03
C GLY A 98 -11.32 -7.70 5.94
N MET A 99 -10.86 -6.66 5.22
CA MET A 99 -11.69 -5.48 4.94
C MET A 99 -12.91 -5.85 4.09
N ASN A 100 -12.74 -6.58 2.99
CA ASN A 100 -13.87 -6.97 2.15
C ASN A 100 -14.83 -7.92 2.89
N GLU A 101 -14.29 -8.88 3.62
CA GLU A 101 -15.09 -9.79 4.45
C GLU A 101 -15.88 -9.01 5.51
N GLY A 102 -15.24 -8.08 6.21
CA GLY A 102 -15.89 -7.24 7.21
C GLY A 102 -16.96 -6.33 6.62
N LEU A 103 -16.70 -5.70 5.47
CA LEU A 103 -17.67 -4.84 4.78
C LEU A 103 -18.92 -5.63 4.34
N ILE A 104 -18.73 -6.87 3.89
CA ILE A 104 -19.84 -7.76 3.50
C ILE A 104 -20.59 -8.24 4.75
N HIS A 105 -19.86 -8.79 5.74
CA HIS A 105 -20.47 -9.38 6.95
C HIS A 105 -21.28 -8.36 7.75
N LEU A 106 -20.79 -7.13 7.85
CA LEU A 106 -21.46 -6.04 8.56
C LEU A 106 -22.49 -5.29 7.69
N ASN A 107 -22.72 -5.75 6.48
CA ASN A 107 -23.65 -5.12 5.52
C ASN A 107 -23.43 -3.60 5.39
N VAL A 108 -22.17 -3.19 5.25
CA VAL A 108 -21.79 -1.76 5.27
C VAL A 108 -22.37 -0.99 4.09
N LEU A 109 -22.47 -1.62 2.90
CA LEU A 109 -23.03 -0.97 1.71
C LEU A 109 -24.48 -0.52 1.94
N ASP A 110 -25.32 -1.40 2.49
CA ASP A 110 -26.71 -1.05 2.77
C ASP A 110 -26.83 -0.03 3.90
N THR A 111 -25.99 -0.14 4.93
CA THR A 111 -25.91 0.87 5.98
C THR A 111 -25.59 2.25 5.41
N LYS A 112 -24.65 2.32 4.47
CA LYS A 112 -24.29 3.58 3.79
C LYS A 112 -25.43 4.11 2.92
N LYS A 113 -26.09 3.24 2.14
CA LYS A 113 -27.29 3.61 1.35
C LYS A 113 -28.41 4.17 2.22
N GLN A 114 -28.66 3.55 3.38
CA GLN A 114 -29.66 4.06 4.34
C GLN A 114 -29.27 5.43 4.92
N GLN A 115 -27.98 5.64 5.21
CA GLN A 115 -27.48 6.94 5.69
C GLN A 115 -27.65 8.03 4.62
N GLN A 116 -27.34 7.72 3.35
CA GLN A 116 -27.54 8.62 2.22
C GLN A 116 -29.04 8.97 2.06
N GLU A 117 -29.92 7.99 2.11
CA GLU A 117 -31.36 8.23 2.00
C GLU A 117 -31.90 9.11 3.14
N LYS A 118 -31.42 8.94 4.36
CA LYS A 118 -31.77 9.85 5.48
C LYS A 118 -31.39 11.29 5.20
N LEU A 119 -30.21 11.53 4.61
CA LEU A 119 -29.78 12.88 4.23
C LEU A 119 -30.59 13.44 3.08
N LEU A 120 -30.94 12.62 2.08
CA LEU A 120 -31.81 13.02 0.98
C LEU A 120 -33.22 13.37 1.48
N ALA A 121 -33.77 12.57 2.39
CA ALA A 121 -35.06 12.85 3.01
C ALA A 121 -35.04 14.15 3.81
N TYR A 122 -33.97 14.42 4.54
CA TYR A 122 -33.76 15.69 5.24
C TYR A 122 -33.69 16.86 4.25
N GLY A 123 -32.95 16.71 3.15
CA GLY A 123 -32.89 17.73 2.09
C GLY A 123 -34.25 18.05 1.49
N ARG A 124 -35.04 17.03 1.16
CA ARG A 124 -36.44 17.20 0.69
C ARG A 124 -37.30 17.97 1.69
N LYS A 125 -37.18 17.62 2.98
CA LYS A 125 -37.92 18.30 4.07
C LYS A 125 -37.53 19.77 4.23
N THR A 126 -36.27 20.10 4.05
CA THR A 126 -35.74 21.47 4.23
C THR A 126 -35.71 22.28 2.94
N GLY A 127 -36.18 21.73 1.82
CA GLY A 127 -36.22 22.40 0.53
C GLY A 127 -34.85 22.62 -0.13
N THR A 128 -33.83 21.79 0.23
CA THR A 128 -32.49 21.87 -0.37
C THR A 128 -32.19 20.63 -1.22
N ASP A 129 -31.58 20.83 -2.38
CA ASP A 129 -31.07 19.79 -3.26
C ASP A 129 -29.56 19.55 -3.12
N THR A 130 -28.91 20.23 -2.18
CA THR A 130 -27.45 20.18 -1.96
C THR A 130 -26.94 18.77 -1.77
N TYR A 131 -27.64 17.95 -0.97
CA TYR A 131 -27.23 16.55 -0.72
C TYR A 131 -27.36 15.67 -1.96
N GLN A 132 -28.45 15.86 -2.72
CA GLN A 132 -28.65 15.14 -3.99
C GLN A 132 -27.55 15.48 -4.98
N LYS A 133 -27.28 16.76 -5.21
CA LYS A 133 -26.22 17.22 -6.11
C LYS A 133 -24.83 16.68 -5.69
N ALA A 134 -24.55 16.68 -4.38
CA ALA A 134 -23.28 16.16 -3.87
C ALA A 134 -23.13 14.65 -4.13
N PHE A 135 -24.15 13.85 -3.85
CA PHE A 135 -24.10 12.40 -4.11
C PHE A 135 -24.02 12.08 -5.60
N ASP A 136 -24.77 12.79 -6.44
CA ASP A 136 -24.74 12.58 -7.89
C ASP A 136 -23.36 12.93 -8.47
N ALA A 137 -22.75 14.03 -8.01
CA ALA A 137 -21.40 14.43 -8.43
C ALA A 137 -20.34 13.38 -8.00
N ILE A 138 -20.40 12.88 -6.76
CA ILE A 138 -19.47 11.84 -6.28
C ILE A 138 -19.67 10.55 -7.11
N ARG A 139 -20.91 10.11 -7.32
CA ARG A 139 -21.23 8.92 -8.11
C ARG A 139 -20.74 9.03 -9.55
N GLU A 140 -20.92 10.19 -10.17
CA GLU A 140 -20.43 10.46 -11.53
C GLU A 140 -18.88 10.36 -11.58
N ILE A 141 -18.18 10.95 -10.60
CA ILE A 141 -16.72 10.88 -10.52
C ILE A 141 -16.26 9.42 -10.32
N VAL A 142 -16.89 8.68 -9.40
CA VAL A 142 -16.56 7.28 -9.13
C VAL A 142 -16.72 6.44 -10.39
N SER A 143 -17.87 6.60 -11.10
CA SER A 143 -18.12 5.88 -12.34
C SER A 143 -17.09 6.19 -13.43
N LYS A 144 -16.75 7.47 -13.62
CA LYS A 144 -15.79 7.91 -14.65
C LYS A 144 -14.36 7.48 -14.38
N ARG A 145 -13.96 7.37 -13.11
CA ARG A 145 -12.57 7.04 -12.74
C ARG A 145 -12.32 5.56 -12.49
N HIS A 146 -13.37 4.74 -12.39
CA HIS A 146 -13.28 3.33 -11.95
C HIS A 146 -12.19 2.56 -12.69
N ASP A 147 -12.19 2.58 -14.02
CA ASP A 147 -11.22 1.85 -14.83
C ASP A 147 -9.81 2.40 -14.67
N ALA A 148 -9.68 3.72 -14.59
CA ALA A 148 -8.40 4.37 -14.34
C ALA A 148 -7.83 3.99 -12.95
N VAL A 149 -8.66 3.92 -11.92
CA VAL A 149 -8.27 3.46 -10.58
C VAL A 149 -7.88 1.99 -10.60
N TYR A 150 -8.63 1.15 -11.29
CA TYR A 150 -8.33 -0.27 -11.45
C TYR A 150 -6.95 -0.48 -12.09
N HIS A 151 -6.69 0.19 -13.21
CA HIS A 151 -5.40 0.18 -13.92
C HIS A 151 -4.26 0.70 -13.08
N GLN A 152 -4.44 1.86 -12.45
CA GLN A 152 -3.43 2.46 -11.59
C GLN A 152 -3.06 1.52 -10.45
N GLN A 153 -4.04 0.85 -9.84
CA GLN A 153 -3.78 -0.12 -8.78
C GLN A 153 -3.04 -1.36 -9.29
N ALA A 154 -3.33 -1.84 -10.51
CA ALA A 154 -2.61 -2.95 -11.12
C ALA A 154 -1.13 -2.60 -11.31
N ILE A 155 -0.83 -1.48 -11.94
CA ILE A 155 0.55 -1.01 -12.13
C ILE A 155 1.24 -0.79 -10.78
N TYR A 156 0.55 -0.18 -9.81
CA TYR A 156 1.11 0.12 -8.50
C TYR A 156 1.47 -1.16 -7.72
N GLU A 157 0.56 -2.13 -7.67
CA GLU A 157 0.78 -3.38 -6.93
C GLU A 157 1.77 -4.32 -7.64
N VAL A 158 1.74 -4.37 -8.97
CA VAL A 158 2.66 -5.21 -9.75
C VAL A 158 4.05 -4.59 -9.82
N CYS A 159 4.18 -3.38 -10.37
CA CYS A 159 5.48 -2.79 -10.65
C CYS A 159 6.09 -2.14 -9.40
N LYS A 160 5.38 -1.17 -8.78
CA LYS A 160 5.96 -0.35 -7.73
C LYS A 160 6.14 -1.09 -6.40
N LEU A 161 5.20 -1.96 -6.02
CA LEU A 161 5.24 -2.69 -4.76
C LEU A 161 5.63 -4.16 -4.92
N GLY A 162 5.29 -4.76 -6.05
CA GLY A 162 5.44 -6.19 -6.29
C GLY A 162 6.85 -6.59 -6.69
N THR A 163 7.43 -5.89 -7.65
CA THR A 163 8.77 -6.16 -8.17
C THR A 163 9.82 -5.30 -7.48
N GLU A 164 11.07 -5.76 -7.49
CA GLU A 164 12.19 -4.96 -6.97
C GLU A 164 12.95 -4.26 -8.08
N PHE A 165 13.11 -4.90 -9.24
CA PHE A 165 13.84 -4.32 -10.37
C PHE A 165 13.28 -2.97 -10.83
N TYR A 166 12.00 -2.73 -10.70
CA TYR A 166 11.36 -1.44 -11.02
C TYR A 166 11.86 -0.28 -10.16
N LYS A 167 12.45 -0.58 -9.01
CA LYS A 167 13.03 0.40 -8.08
C LYS A 167 14.51 0.66 -8.32
N ILE A 168 15.12 -0.05 -9.27
CA ILE A 168 16.53 0.16 -9.62
C ILE A 168 16.71 1.60 -10.10
N PRO A 169 17.65 2.35 -9.52
CA PRO A 169 17.91 3.72 -9.94
C PRO A 169 18.26 3.81 -11.43
N SER A 170 17.67 4.76 -12.11
CA SER A 170 17.87 5.00 -13.55
C SER A 170 18.59 6.32 -13.79
N THR A 171 19.60 6.31 -14.63
CA THR A 171 20.28 7.54 -15.09
C THR A 171 19.35 8.45 -15.87
N ASP A 172 18.37 7.88 -16.58
CA ASP A 172 17.40 8.65 -17.37
C ASP A 172 16.56 9.58 -16.49
N GLN A 173 16.17 9.10 -15.29
CA GLN A 173 15.46 9.93 -14.31
C GLN A 173 16.29 11.11 -13.81
N VAL A 174 17.59 10.90 -13.65
CA VAL A 174 18.52 11.96 -13.25
C VAL A 174 18.69 12.97 -14.38
N LEU A 175 18.88 12.51 -15.60
CA LEU A 175 19.02 13.37 -16.80
C LEU A 175 17.75 14.20 -17.03
N GLU A 176 16.58 13.61 -16.89
CA GLU A 176 15.31 14.33 -17.05
C GLU A 176 15.13 15.40 -15.97
N ALA A 177 15.43 15.08 -14.72
CA ALA A 177 15.39 16.05 -13.64
C ALA A 177 16.35 17.23 -13.89
N LEU A 178 17.55 16.96 -14.41
CA LEU A 178 18.53 18.00 -14.75
C LEU A 178 18.05 18.88 -15.93
N LYS A 179 17.45 18.30 -16.96
CA LYS A 179 16.84 19.04 -18.08
C LYS A 179 15.72 19.97 -17.63
N GLN A 180 14.93 19.55 -16.63
CA GLN A 180 13.87 20.33 -16.03
C GLN A 180 14.35 21.40 -15.02
N GLY A 181 15.67 21.62 -14.92
CA GLY A 181 16.24 22.64 -14.04
C GLY A 181 16.29 22.22 -12.57
N TYR A 182 16.61 20.95 -12.32
CA TYR A 182 16.80 20.42 -10.97
C TYR A 182 17.72 21.30 -10.14
N LYS A 183 17.22 21.74 -8.98
CA LYS A 183 17.99 22.50 -7.99
C LYS A 183 18.28 21.60 -6.78
N VAL A 184 19.48 21.72 -6.22
CA VAL A 184 19.84 20.96 -5.01
C VAL A 184 19.00 21.48 -3.83
N PRO A 185 18.13 20.63 -3.22
CA PRO A 185 17.31 21.06 -2.10
C PRO A 185 18.18 21.47 -0.90
N HIS A 186 17.81 22.56 -0.24
CA HIS A 186 18.47 23.07 0.97
C HIS A 186 19.97 23.36 0.84
N ALA A 187 20.48 23.56 -0.37
CA ALA A 187 21.88 23.95 -0.56
C ALA A 187 22.14 25.35 -0.03
N THR A 188 23.08 25.47 0.91
CA THR A 188 23.56 26.73 1.47
C THR A 188 24.80 27.25 0.74
N LYS A 189 25.36 26.44 -0.17
CA LYS A 189 26.49 26.73 -1.04
C LYS A 189 26.16 26.32 -2.47
N GLU A 190 26.86 26.91 -3.41
CA GLU A 190 26.75 26.50 -4.81
C GLU A 190 27.27 25.07 -4.96
N ILE A 191 26.36 24.14 -5.23
CA ILE A 191 26.66 22.73 -5.46
C ILE A 191 26.27 22.43 -6.90
N ASN A 192 27.18 21.76 -7.62
CA ASN A 192 26.88 21.31 -8.97
C ASN A 192 25.69 20.32 -8.93
N PRO A 193 24.57 20.64 -9.60
CA PRO A 193 23.38 19.78 -9.57
C PRO A 193 23.64 18.37 -10.11
N LEU A 194 24.53 18.22 -11.12
CA LEU A 194 24.88 16.93 -11.70
C LEU A 194 25.63 16.05 -10.68
N ASP A 195 26.65 16.58 -10.03
CA ASP A 195 27.44 15.84 -9.04
C ASP A 195 26.57 15.39 -7.86
N HIS A 196 25.68 16.27 -7.42
CA HIS A 196 24.72 15.93 -6.38
C HIS A 196 23.76 14.82 -6.83
N ALA A 197 23.22 14.91 -8.05
CA ALA A 197 22.31 13.90 -8.58
C ALA A 197 23.01 12.55 -8.77
N LEU A 198 24.23 12.52 -9.28
CA LEU A 198 25.05 11.31 -9.43
C LEU A 198 25.39 10.68 -8.06
N SER A 199 25.78 11.50 -7.07
CA SER A 199 26.02 11.02 -5.71
C SER A 199 24.75 10.39 -5.09
N ARG A 200 23.58 10.98 -5.32
CA ARG A 200 22.31 10.39 -4.86
C ARG A 200 22.01 9.08 -5.57
N LEU A 201 22.21 9.02 -6.87
CA LEU A 201 22.02 7.79 -7.65
C LEU A 201 22.91 6.66 -7.13
N GLY A 202 24.22 6.93 -6.89
CA GLY A 202 25.13 5.97 -6.28
C GLY A 202 24.66 5.45 -4.93
N LYS A 203 24.29 6.35 -4.01
CA LYS A 203 23.73 5.96 -2.69
C LYS A 203 22.44 5.17 -2.81
N GLN A 204 21.59 5.43 -3.79
CA GLN A 204 20.37 4.66 -4.02
C GLN A 204 20.70 3.28 -4.57
N ALA A 205 21.68 3.19 -5.50
CA ALA A 205 22.13 1.91 -6.03
C ALA A 205 22.73 1.02 -4.94
N ASP A 206 23.61 1.55 -4.10
CA ASP A 206 24.20 0.84 -2.96
C ASP A 206 23.12 0.34 -1.98
N LYS A 207 22.15 1.19 -1.70
CA LYS A 207 21.02 0.82 -0.85
C LYS A 207 20.16 -0.27 -1.47
N PHE A 208 19.96 -0.24 -2.78
CA PHE A 208 19.16 -1.23 -3.50
C PHE A 208 19.87 -2.57 -3.60
N PHE A 209 21.14 -2.59 -4.06
CA PHE A 209 21.96 -3.80 -4.21
C PHE A 209 22.61 -4.25 -2.90
N ASN A 210 21.89 -4.12 -1.81
CA ASN A 210 22.34 -4.56 -0.50
C ASN A 210 22.17 -6.09 -0.31
N LYS A 211 22.57 -6.57 0.88
CA LYS A 211 22.49 -7.99 1.25
C LYS A 211 21.07 -8.60 1.18
N ASP A 212 20.03 -7.76 1.17
CA ASP A 212 18.64 -8.19 1.22
C ASP A 212 17.98 -8.24 -0.18
N TYR A 213 18.78 -8.15 -1.26
CA TYR A 213 18.33 -8.30 -2.64
C TYR A 213 18.84 -9.62 -3.25
N SER A 214 17.96 -10.35 -3.94
CA SER A 214 18.29 -11.53 -4.75
C SER A 214 17.71 -11.37 -6.15
N PRO A 215 18.57 -11.23 -7.17
CA PRO A 215 18.12 -11.12 -8.57
C PRO A 215 17.30 -12.31 -9.05
N GLU A 216 17.61 -13.53 -8.57
CA GLU A 216 16.90 -14.75 -8.95
C GLU A 216 15.48 -14.77 -8.41
N VAL A 217 15.32 -14.40 -7.13
CA VAL A 217 14.02 -14.30 -6.48
C VAL A 217 13.18 -13.20 -7.15
N ASP A 218 13.77 -12.02 -7.36
CA ASP A 218 13.07 -10.90 -8.01
C ASP A 218 12.65 -11.26 -9.44
N ARG A 219 13.50 -11.94 -10.23
CA ARG A 219 13.16 -12.41 -11.57
C ARG A 219 11.95 -13.35 -11.56
N LYS A 220 11.91 -14.31 -10.65
CA LYS A 220 10.81 -15.27 -10.54
C LYS A 220 9.51 -14.55 -10.16
N VAL A 221 9.56 -13.73 -9.12
CA VAL A 221 8.41 -12.94 -8.65
C VAL A 221 7.92 -12.01 -9.74
N SER A 222 8.81 -11.27 -10.38
CA SER A 222 8.48 -10.32 -11.44
C SER A 222 7.82 -10.99 -12.64
N LYS A 223 8.34 -12.15 -13.08
CA LYS A 223 7.73 -12.93 -14.17
C LYS A 223 6.30 -13.34 -13.84
N ALA A 224 6.07 -13.83 -12.63
CA ALA A 224 4.72 -14.23 -12.19
C ALA A 224 3.77 -13.02 -12.11
N LEU A 225 4.24 -11.89 -11.57
CA LEU A 225 3.43 -10.69 -11.44
C LEU A 225 3.12 -10.02 -12.77
N LEU A 226 4.07 -9.97 -13.71
CA LEU A 226 3.84 -9.44 -15.06
C LEU A 226 2.84 -10.31 -15.84
N LYS A 227 2.90 -11.65 -15.65
CA LYS A 227 1.89 -12.54 -16.19
C LYS A 227 0.50 -12.22 -15.62
N THR A 228 0.39 -12.07 -14.30
CA THR A 228 -0.86 -11.68 -13.64
C THR A 228 -1.37 -10.33 -14.14
N TYR A 229 -0.49 -9.35 -14.35
CA TYR A 229 -0.86 -8.06 -14.94
C TYR A 229 -1.45 -8.23 -16.34
N ALA A 230 -0.81 -9.08 -17.16
CA ALA A 230 -1.29 -9.37 -18.51
C ALA A 230 -2.62 -10.13 -18.54
N GLU A 231 -2.95 -10.87 -17.51
CA GLU A 231 -4.26 -11.54 -17.34
C GLU A 231 -5.36 -10.58 -16.86
N LEU A 232 -5.00 -9.60 -16.02
CA LEU A 232 -5.94 -8.65 -15.43
C LEU A 232 -6.29 -7.48 -16.34
N ILE A 233 -5.33 -7.05 -17.16
CA ILE A 233 -5.47 -5.85 -18.00
C ILE A 233 -5.53 -6.26 -19.47
N PRO A 234 -6.56 -5.86 -20.21
CA PRO A 234 -6.70 -6.12 -21.64
C PRO A 234 -5.53 -5.58 -22.46
N ALA A 235 -5.18 -6.23 -23.56
CA ALA A 235 -3.99 -5.90 -24.36
C ALA A 235 -4.04 -4.46 -24.92
N GLU A 236 -5.20 -4.00 -25.29
CA GLU A 236 -5.46 -2.65 -25.81
C GLU A 236 -5.34 -1.54 -24.75
N GLN A 237 -5.22 -1.91 -23.48
CA GLN A 237 -5.17 -0.99 -22.35
C GLN A 237 -3.83 -1.03 -21.61
N ARG A 238 -2.85 -1.79 -22.09
CA ARG A 238 -1.52 -1.97 -21.45
C ARG A 238 -0.53 -0.91 -21.82
#